data_48626bb8b3451437052b209f07be70c4
#
_entry.id   48626bb8b3451437052b209f07be70c4
#
_cell.length_a   1.000
_cell.length_b   1.000
_cell.length_c   1.000
_cell.angle_alpha   90.00
_cell.angle_beta   90.00
_cell.angle_gamma   90.00
#
_symmetry.space_group_name_H-M   'P 1'
#
loop_
_entity.id
_entity.type
_entity.pdbx_description
1 polymer ?
#
loop_
_entity_poly.entity_id
_entity_poly.type
_entity_poly.pdbx_seq_one_letter_code
_entity_poly.pdbx_strand_id
1 'polypeptide(L)'
;PAIGKPVRQIHVWQRDERLPGDDGFEPGPTALSEEVGRLLAEKMPRESAAPPPEVNRVSRPGSQVMDCVLVDPQEWWLGVHEASSIPARWPGGVCPLDDASPGVSRAYLKMYESLEWSRMPVRARDLCAEIGSSPGGSCLALLDRGLRVLGIDPAEMDEEVLSHPNFTHIRKRGRDVRRRDFSEVRWLMTDINVAPKYTLDTVEEIVTHDSVRVQGMLLTLKLTDWELAEQIPALLDRIRGWGFGYTRARQLAFNRREFCVAALRQRTSRRPKTLQKFKKHRRPTRLDGI
;
A
#
# COMPACT_ATOMS: atom_id res chain seq x y z
N PRO A 1 -18.34 6.41 25.33
CA PRO A 1 -18.50 6.95 24.00
C PRO A 1 -18.73 8.44 24.10
N ALA A 2 -17.84 9.25 23.49
CA ALA A 2 -18.01 10.69 23.40
C ALA A 2 -19.17 10.98 22.44
N ILE A 3 -20.36 11.07 23.00
CA ILE A 3 -21.58 11.45 22.29
C ILE A 3 -21.52 12.97 22.10
N GLY A 4 -21.03 13.41 20.96
CA GLY A 4 -20.92 14.84 20.67
C GLY A 4 -20.87 15.22 19.20
N LYS A 5 -20.43 14.32 18.33
CA LYS A 5 -20.38 14.58 16.90
C LYS A 5 -21.33 13.65 16.15
N PRO A 6 -22.15 14.13 15.22
CA PRO A 6 -23.02 13.27 14.42
C PRO A 6 -22.20 12.29 13.58
N VAL A 7 -22.64 11.04 13.49
CA VAL A 7 -22.09 10.06 12.54
C VAL A 7 -22.44 10.55 11.12
N ARG A 8 -21.41 10.77 10.31
CA ARG A 8 -21.52 11.27 8.95
C ARG A 8 -21.23 10.19 7.90
N GLN A 9 -20.65 9.08 8.33
CA GLN A 9 -20.23 8.00 7.44
C GLN A 9 -20.47 6.65 8.09
N ILE A 10 -20.81 5.68 7.28
CA ILE A 10 -21.02 4.30 7.65
C ILE A 10 -20.07 3.46 6.79
N HIS A 11 -19.21 2.69 7.44
CA HIS A 11 -18.37 1.69 6.79
C HIS A 11 -18.93 0.31 7.09
N VAL A 12 -19.27 -0.42 6.05
CA VAL A 12 -19.78 -1.80 6.14
C VAL A 12 -18.88 -2.70 5.32
N TRP A 13 -18.47 -3.81 5.89
CA TRP A 13 -17.73 -4.83 5.16
C TRP A 13 -18.01 -6.21 5.72
N GLN A 14 -17.85 -7.22 4.88
CA GLN A 14 -17.92 -8.61 5.31
C GLN A 14 -16.60 -9.01 5.96
N ARG A 15 -16.67 -9.85 6.99
CA ARG A 15 -15.47 -10.48 7.56
C ARG A 15 -14.79 -11.31 6.47
N ASP A 16 -13.49 -11.09 6.28
CA ASP A 16 -12.70 -11.86 5.34
C ASP A 16 -12.59 -13.32 5.81
N GLU A 17 -12.94 -14.27 4.95
CA GLU A 17 -12.82 -15.71 5.21
C GLU A 17 -11.61 -16.32 4.51
N ARG A 18 -10.95 -15.57 3.64
CA ARG A 18 -9.83 -15.99 2.80
C ARG A 18 -8.68 -15.01 2.87
N LEU A 19 -7.49 -15.50 2.55
CA LEU A 19 -6.37 -14.60 2.38
C LEU A 19 -6.45 -13.89 1.01
N PRO A 20 -5.99 -12.64 0.92
CA PRO A 20 -5.95 -11.91 -0.33
C PRO A 20 -5.27 -12.70 -1.45
N GLY A 21 -5.93 -12.83 -2.60
CA GLY A 21 -5.48 -13.60 -3.77
C GLY A 21 -5.86 -15.07 -3.76
N ASP A 22 -6.45 -15.62 -2.69
CA ASP A 22 -6.95 -17.00 -2.71
C ASP A 22 -8.23 -17.06 -3.55
N ASP A 23 -8.26 -17.94 -4.54
CA ASP A 23 -9.36 -18.08 -5.50
C ASP A 23 -9.87 -16.76 -6.10
N GLY A 24 -8.96 -15.82 -6.30
CA GLY A 24 -9.28 -14.48 -6.83
C GLY A 24 -9.89 -13.52 -5.82
N PHE A 25 -9.96 -13.89 -4.53
CA PHE A 25 -10.45 -12.98 -3.48
C PHE A 25 -9.50 -11.81 -3.27
N GLU A 26 -10.05 -10.60 -3.23
CA GLU A 26 -9.36 -9.41 -2.75
C GLU A 26 -10.24 -8.69 -1.74
N PRO A 27 -9.66 -8.15 -0.63
CA PRO A 27 -10.44 -7.43 0.38
C PRO A 27 -11.05 -6.15 -0.18
N GLY A 28 -12.23 -5.80 0.30
CA GLY A 28 -12.91 -4.57 -0.10
C GLY A 28 -14.42 -4.62 0.08
N PRO A 29 -15.13 -3.51 -0.19
CA PRO A 29 -16.58 -3.47 -0.18
C PRO A 29 -17.17 -4.44 -1.20
N THR A 30 -18.26 -5.13 -0.80
CA THR A 30 -19.01 -6.06 -1.63
C THR A 30 -20.40 -5.50 -1.94
N ALA A 31 -21.10 -6.06 -2.91
CA ALA A 31 -22.49 -5.68 -3.20
C ALA A 31 -23.39 -5.80 -1.95
N LEU A 32 -23.21 -6.86 -1.15
CA LEU A 32 -23.93 -7.02 0.11
C LEU A 32 -23.61 -5.92 1.11
N SER A 33 -22.33 -5.59 1.30
CA SER A 33 -21.92 -4.52 2.22
C SER A 33 -22.45 -3.15 1.80
N GLU A 34 -22.53 -2.88 0.51
CA GLU A 34 -23.15 -1.64 -0.02
C GLU A 34 -24.66 -1.60 0.22
N GLU A 35 -25.37 -2.72 0.03
CA GLU A 35 -26.79 -2.82 0.28
C GLU A 35 -27.13 -2.65 1.76
N VAL A 36 -26.44 -3.37 2.65
CA VAL A 36 -26.64 -3.24 4.09
C VAL A 36 -26.32 -1.82 4.55
N GLY A 37 -25.25 -1.22 4.02
CA GLY A 37 -24.88 0.15 4.33
C GLY A 37 -25.98 1.15 3.98
N ARG A 38 -26.63 1.02 2.81
CA ARG A 38 -27.77 1.86 2.43
C ARG A 38 -28.95 1.69 3.39
N LEU A 39 -29.31 0.44 3.70
CA LEU A 39 -30.39 0.16 4.65
C LEU A 39 -30.14 0.75 6.04
N LEU A 40 -28.90 0.67 6.53
CA LEU A 40 -28.50 1.29 7.79
C LEU A 40 -28.58 2.82 7.72
N ALA A 41 -28.10 3.44 6.64
CA ALA A 41 -28.16 4.88 6.44
C ALA A 41 -29.61 5.41 6.39
N GLU A 42 -30.55 4.65 5.84
CA GLU A 42 -31.98 4.99 5.79
C GLU A 42 -32.63 4.92 7.17
N LYS A 43 -32.24 3.96 7.99
CA LYS A 43 -32.84 3.72 9.33
C LYS A 43 -32.19 4.52 10.47
N MET A 44 -31.02 5.10 10.24
CA MET A 44 -30.38 5.92 11.27
C MET A 44 -31.21 7.14 11.64
N PRO A 45 -31.36 7.44 12.96
CA PRO A 45 -31.98 8.67 13.41
C PRO A 45 -31.25 9.90 12.85
N ARG A 46 -31.98 10.83 12.27
CA ARG A 46 -31.43 12.05 11.68
C ARG A 46 -32.03 13.29 12.31
N GLU A 47 -31.21 14.32 12.44
CA GLU A 47 -31.72 15.69 12.59
C GLU A 47 -32.42 16.07 11.29
N SER A 48 -33.57 16.75 11.37
CA SER A 48 -34.51 16.98 10.28
C SER A 48 -33.92 17.60 9.00
N ALA A 49 -32.76 18.28 9.08
CA ALA A 49 -32.09 18.96 7.98
C ALA A 49 -30.73 18.36 7.58
N ALA A 50 -30.27 17.27 8.23
CA ALA A 50 -28.96 16.68 7.94
C ALA A 50 -29.03 15.71 6.75
N PRO A 51 -28.07 15.74 5.81
CA PRO A 51 -27.98 14.73 4.75
C PRO A 51 -27.75 13.35 5.35
N PRO A 52 -28.17 12.27 4.64
CA PRO A 52 -27.91 10.91 5.08
C PRO A 52 -26.40 10.66 5.18
N PRO A 53 -25.95 9.74 6.07
CA PRO A 53 -24.58 9.32 6.11
C PRO A 53 -24.12 8.74 4.75
N GLU A 54 -22.88 9.04 4.35
CA GLU A 54 -22.27 8.43 3.18
C GLU A 54 -21.86 6.98 3.52
N VAL A 55 -22.09 6.05 2.58
CA VAL A 55 -21.79 4.63 2.75
C VAL A 55 -20.50 4.27 2.01
N ASN A 56 -19.60 3.57 2.68
CA ASN A 56 -18.35 3.05 2.13
C ASN A 56 -17.54 4.07 1.32
N ARG A 57 -17.52 5.33 1.77
CA ARG A 57 -16.67 6.37 1.21
C ARG A 57 -15.50 6.69 2.14
N VAL A 58 -14.41 7.17 1.57
CA VAL A 58 -13.23 7.60 2.33
C VAL A 58 -13.61 8.75 3.26
N SER A 59 -13.50 8.52 4.55
CA SER A 59 -13.87 9.51 5.57
C SER A 59 -12.94 10.72 5.59
N ARG A 60 -13.51 11.89 5.94
CA ARG A 60 -12.71 13.09 6.20
C ARG A 60 -11.95 12.93 7.53
N PRO A 61 -10.73 13.48 7.66
CA PRO A 61 -10.00 13.45 8.93
C PRO A 61 -10.85 14.01 10.08
N GLY A 62 -10.92 13.29 11.20
CA GLY A 62 -11.67 13.69 12.41
C GLY A 62 -13.18 13.45 12.35
N SER A 63 -13.69 12.84 11.27
CA SER A 63 -15.10 12.43 11.19
C SER A 63 -15.38 11.26 12.13
N GLN A 64 -16.60 11.22 12.68
CA GLN A 64 -17.13 10.03 13.34
C GLN A 64 -17.68 9.07 12.29
N VAL A 65 -17.22 7.84 12.35
CA VAL A 65 -17.57 6.75 11.43
C VAL A 65 -18.23 5.65 12.23
N MET A 66 -19.37 5.17 11.77
CA MET A 66 -19.96 3.93 12.27
C MET A 66 -19.44 2.76 11.42
N ASP A 67 -18.87 1.77 12.07
CA ASP A 67 -18.43 0.53 11.44
C ASP A 67 -19.47 -0.57 11.67
N CYS A 68 -19.72 -1.35 10.63
CA CYS A 68 -20.53 -2.56 10.70
C CYS A 68 -19.77 -3.71 10.01
N VAL A 69 -19.35 -4.70 10.78
CA VAL A 69 -18.72 -5.92 10.26
C VAL A 69 -19.79 -7.00 10.16
N LEU A 70 -20.04 -7.48 8.95
CA LEU A 70 -20.94 -8.60 8.70
C LEU A 70 -20.16 -9.90 8.90
N VAL A 71 -20.34 -10.53 10.06
CA VAL A 71 -19.64 -11.76 10.42
C VAL A 71 -20.35 -12.96 9.83
N ASP A 72 -21.69 -12.99 10.02
CA ASP A 72 -22.59 -13.99 9.47
C ASP A 72 -24.01 -13.37 9.32
N PRO A 73 -24.98 -14.00 8.67
CA PRO A 73 -26.31 -13.42 8.49
C PRO A 73 -27.02 -13.02 9.79
N GLN A 74 -26.67 -13.62 10.92
CA GLN A 74 -27.26 -13.35 12.22
C GLN A 74 -26.32 -12.66 13.20
N GLU A 75 -25.06 -12.41 12.82
CA GLU A 75 -24.05 -11.79 13.68
C GLU A 75 -23.39 -10.60 12.97
N TRP A 76 -23.68 -9.40 13.49
CA TRP A 76 -23.08 -8.15 13.02
C TRP A 76 -22.39 -7.45 14.19
N TRP A 77 -21.16 -7.01 13.96
CA TRP A 77 -20.43 -6.22 14.94
C TRP A 77 -20.51 -4.75 14.58
N LEU A 78 -20.98 -3.94 15.54
CA LEU A 78 -21.14 -2.51 15.37
C LEU A 78 -20.15 -1.75 16.26
N GLY A 79 -19.57 -0.69 15.74
CA GLY A 79 -18.66 0.18 16.47
C GLY A 79 -18.70 1.60 15.94
N VAL A 80 -18.10 2.52 16.70
CA VAL A 80 -17.90 3.92 16.27
C VAL A 80 -16.47 4.31 16.53
N HIS A 81 -15.83 4.94 15.57
CA HIS A 81 -14.48 5.47 15.75
C HIS A 81 -14.33 6.87 15.14
N GLU A 82 -13.27 7.58 15.52
CA GLU A 82 -12.85 8.79 14.85
C GLU A 82 -11.83 8.47 13.76
N ALA A 83 -12.03 8.97 12.54
CA ALA A 83 -11.15 8.79 11.40
C ALA A 83 -9.82 9.56 11.57
N SER A 84 -9.01 9.15 12.54
CA SER A 84 -7.78 9.84 12.98
C SER A 84 -6.53 9.47 12.17
N SER A 85 -6.51 8.31 11.51
CA SER A 85 -5.40 7.84 10.68
C SER A 85 -5.86 7.58 9.25
N ILE A 86 -4.92 7.37 8.33
CA ILE A 86 -5.25 7.10 6.92
C ILE A 86 -6.08 5.82 6.79
N PRO A 87 -5.66 4.67 7.34
CA PRO A 87 -6.47 3.45 7.24
C PRO A 87 -7.81 3.54 7.98
N ALA A 88 -7.89 4.30 9.08
CA ALA A 88 -9.15 4.53 9.79
C ALA A 88 -10.17 5.34 8.97
N ARG A 89 -9.75 5.91 7.84
CA ARG A 89 -10.61 6.63 6.91
C ARG A 89 -11.15 5.74 5.79
N TRP A 90 -10.60 4.56 5.63
CA TRP A 90 -10.95 3.62 4.58
C TRP A 90 -12.00 2.61 5.06
N PRO A 91 -13.02 2.30 4.27
CA PRO A 91 -13.97 1.25 4.62
C PRO A 91 -13.25 -0.08 4.89
N GLY A 92 -13.51 -0.69 6.06
CA GLY A 92 -12.80 -1.89 6.49
C GLY A 92 -11.29 -1.77 6.66
N GLY A 93 -10.74 -0.55 6.63
CA GLY A 93 -9.31 -0.31 6.62
C GLY A 93 -8.61 -0.67 5.30
N VAL A 94 -9.38 -0.98 4.26
CA VAL A 94 -8.89 -1.36 2.93
C VAL A 94 -8.71 -0.12 2.06
N CYS A 95 -7.54 -0.02 1.43
CA CYS A 95 -7.23 1.10 0.53
C CYS A 95 -8.16 1.09 -0.69
N PRO A 96 -8.90 2.17 -0.98
CA PRO A 96 -9.70 2.24 -2.19
C PRO A 96 -8.84 2.19 -3.45
N LEU A 97 -9.28 1.37 -4.40
CA LEU A 97 -8.56 1.14 -5.66
C LEU A 97 -9.19 1.95 -6.80
N ASP A 98 -9.50 3.23 -6.59
CA ASP A 98 -10.23 4.14 -7.51
C ASP A 98 -9.74 4.03 -8.91
N ASP A 99 -9.22 3.35 -9.59
CA ASP A 99 -8.65 3.16 -10.94
C ASP A 99 -7.44 2.20 -10.95
N ALA A 100 -7.14 1.54 -9.84
CA ALA A 100 -6.04 0.60 -9.78
C ALA A 100 -6.43 -0.69 -10.48
N SER A 101 -5.59 -1.16 -11.39
CA SER A 101 -5.74 -2.46 -12.03
C SER A 101 -4.54 -3.31 -11.65
N PRO A 102 -4.72 -4.53 -11.15
CA PRO A 102 -3.60 -5.39 -10.78
C PRO A 102 -2.68 -5.73 -11.98
N GLY A 103 -3.16 -5.56 -13.22
CA GLY A 103 -2.35 -5.71 -14.44
C GLY A 103 -1.51 -6.99 -14.43
N VAL A 104 -0.22 -6.79 -14.16
CA VAL A 104 0.80 -7.85 -14.23
C VAL A 104 0.77 -8.79 -13.02
N SER A 105 0.56 -8.29 -11.82
CA SER A 105 0.48 -9.12 -10.61
C SER A 105 -0.11 -8.38 -9.41
N ARG A 106 -0.52 -9.14 -8.37
CA ARG A 106 -1.01 -8.60 -7.08
C ARG A 106 -0.01 -7.69 -6.35
N ALA A 107 1.28 -7.75 -6.69
CA ALA A 107 2.27 -6.83 -6.14
C ALA A 107 1.94 -5.37 -6.46
N TYR A 108 1.18 -5.11 -7.54
CA TYR A 108 0.64 -3.79 -7.86
C TYR A 108 -0.22 -3.26 -6.71
N LEU A 109 -1.19 -4.04 -6.23
CA LEU A 109 -2.12 -3.65 -5.16
C LEU A 109 -1.38 -3.36 -3.85
N LYS A 110 -0.42 -4.22 -3.49
CA LYS A 110 0.43 -4.03 -2.30
C LYS A 110 1.24 -2.74 -2.36
N MET A 111 1.88 -2.45 -3.48
CA MET A 111 2.66 -1.23 -3.66
C MET A 111 1.75 -0.01 -3.69
N TYR A 112 0.63 -0.08 -4.37
CA TYR A 112 -0.37 1.00 -4.40
C TYR A 112 -0.81 1.38 -2.98
N GLU A 113 -1.26 0.38 -2.19
CA GLU A 113 -1.66 0.60 -0.80
C GLU A 113 -0.52 1.10 0.07
N SER A 114 0.70 0.56 -0.11
CA SER A 114 1.89 1.00 0.62
C SER A 114 2.17 2.49 0.44
N LEU A 115 2.05 2.99 -0.79
CA LEU A 115 2.23 4.39 -1.13
C LEU A 115 1.13 5.26 -0.52
N GLU A 116 -0.14 4.83 -0.62
CA GLU A 116 -1.27 5.57 -0.03
C GLU A 116 -1.19 5.61 1.50
N TRP A 117 -0.90 4.47 2.15
CA TRP A 117 -0.75 4.39 3.59
C TRP A 117 0.44 5.20 4.10
N SER A 118 1.61 5.00 3.46
CA SER A 118 2.86 5.61 3.96
C SER A 118 2.91 7.11 3.77
N ARG A 119 2.20 7.63 2.76
CA ARG A 119 2.34 9.03 2.31
C ARG A 119 3.81 9.38 2.04
N MET A 120 4.56 8.43 1.53
CA MET A 120 5.94 8.68 1.12
C MET A 120 5.98 9.83 0.10
N PRO A 121 6.86 10.81 0.29
CA PRO A 121 6.85 12.03 -0.52
C PRO A 121 7.55 11.84 -1.87
N VAL A 122 7.20 10.76 -2.56
CA VAL A 122 7.69 10.48 -3.91
C VAL A 122 7.18 11.54 -4.91
N ARG A 123 8.02 11.88 -5.87
CA ARG A 123 7.69 12.86 -6.91
C ARG A 123 7.87 12.25 -8.29
N ALA A 124 7.12 12.72 -9.25
CA ALA A 124 7.34 12.34 -10.65
C ALA A 124 8.80 12.56 -11.03
N ARG A 125 9.37 11.61 -11.77
CA ARG A 125 10.77 11.55 -12.21
C ARG A 125 11.80 11.24 -11.12
N ASP A 126 11.42 11.10 -9.84
CA ASP A 126 12.35 10.54 -8.85
C ASP A 126 12.75 9.12 -9.30
N LEU A 127 14.01 8.75 -9.07
CA LEU A 127 14.48 7.39 -9.34
C LEU A 127 14.19 6.51 -8.13
N CYS A 128 13.46 5.44 -8.38
CA CYS A 128 13.17 4.37 -7.44
C CYS A 128 13.88 3.09 -7.88
N ALA A 129 14.52 2.38 -6.97
CA ALA A 129 14.95 1.00 -7.19
C ALA A 129 14.01 0.03 -6.49
N GLU A 130 13.67 -1.07 -7.16
CA GLU A 130 12.88 -2.15 -6.57
C GLU A 130 13.65 -3.46 -6.67
N ILE A 131 13.90 -4.10 -5.53
CA ILE A 131 14.57 -5.39 -5.41
C ILE A 131 13.51 -6.48 -5.20
N GLY A 132 13.56 -7.51 -6.04
CA GLY A 132 12.50 -8.52 -6.14
C GLY A 132 11.39 -8.04 -7.07
N SER A 133 11.76 -7.43 -8.20
CA SER A 133 10.84 -6.71 -9.06
C SER A 133 10.00 -7.61 -9.98
N SER A 134 10.40 -8.85 -10.24
CA SER A 134 9.67 -9.74 -11.15
C SER A 134 8.31 -10.21 -10.58
N PRO A 135 7.25 -10.30 -11.39
CA PRO A 135 7.15 -10.00 -12.84
C PRO A 135 6.96 -8.51 -13.16
N GLY A 136 6.79 -7.60 -12.17
CA GLY A 136 6.75 -6.17 -12.40
C GLY A 136 5.50 -5.44 -11.92
N GLY A 137 4.57 -6.12 -11.23
CA GLY A 137 3.34 -5.47 -10.76
C GLY A 137 3.61 -4.28 -9.84
N SER A 138 4.54 -4.42 -8.91
CA SER A 138 4.96 -3.33 -8.03
C SER A 138 5.65 -2.20 -8.79
N CYS A 139 6.54 -2.54 -9.77
CA CYS A 139 7.15 -1.57 -10.66
C CYS A 139 6.10 -0.77 -11.42
N LEU A 140 5.04 -1.41 -11.93
CA LEU A 140 3.97 -0.75 -12.66
C LEU A 140 3.25 0.28 -11.79
N ALA A 141 2.96 -0.04 -10.52
CA ALA A 141 2.36 0.90 -9.57
C ALA A 141 3.24 2.14 -9.32
N LEU A 142 4.57 1.99 -9.36
CA LEU A 142 5.53 3.10 -9.26
C LEU A 142 5.58 3.92 -10.55
N LEU A 143 5.57 3.25 -11.71
CA LEU A 143 5.56 3.89 -13.02
C LEU A 143 4.29 4.72 -13.24
N ASP A 144 3.12 4.22 -12.82
CA ASP A 144 1.85 4.94 -12.86
C ASP A 144 1.86 6.23 -12.01
N ARG A 145 2.76 6.30 -11.02
CA ARG A 145 3.04 7.52 -10.23
C ARG A 145 4.04 8.46 -10.90
N GLY A 146 4.48 8.13 -12.12
CA GLY A 146 5.43 8.93 -12.90
C GLY A 146 6.88 8.84 -12.42
N LEU A 147 7.23 7.83 -11.61
CA LEU A 147 8.62 7.60 -11.22
C LEU A 147 9.44 6.99 -12.38
N ARG A 148 10.75 7.12 -12.27
CA ARG A 148 11.69 6.29 -13.00
C ARG A 148 12.00 5.08 -12.15
N VAL A 149 11.92 3.88 -12.70
CA VAL A 149 12.04 2.64 -11.92
C VAL A 149 13.21 1.80 -12.43
N LEU A 150 14.08 1.43 -11.50
CA LEU A 150 15.15 0.47 -11.68
C LEU A 150 14.71 -0.85 -11.06
N GLY A 151 14.17 -1.77 -11.88
CA GLY A 151 13.78 -3.10 -11.42
C GLY A 151 14.99 -4.02 -11.31
N ILE A 152 15.16 -4.67 -10.17
CA ILE A 152 16.30 -5.54 -9.88
C ILE A 152 15.78 -6.93 -9.52
N ASP A 153 15.92 -7.87 -10.44
CA ASP A 153 15.52 -9.27 -10.27
C ASP A 153 16.27 -10.16 -11.27
N PRO A 154 16.71 -11.37 -10.89
CA PRO A 154 17.31 -12.31 -11.85
C PRO A 154 16.29 -12.91 -12.83
N ALA A 155 15.00 -12.95 -12.47
CA ALA A 155 13.92 -13.48 -13.30
C ALA A 155 13.50 -12.51 -14.40
N GLU A 156 12.68 -13.00 -15.33
CA GLU A 156 12.16 -12.19 -16.43
C GLU A 156 11.04 -11.26 -15.94
N MET A 157 10.94 -10.12 -16.59
CA MET A 157 9.90 -9.14 -16.34
C MET A 157 8.82 -9.26 -17.41
N ASP A 158 7.62 -8.83 -17.08
CA ASP A 158 6.52 -8.74 -18.03
C ASP A 158 6.81 -7.71 -19.13
N GLU A 159 6.35 -7.98 -20.36
CA GLU A 159 6.58 -7.12 -21.51
C GLU A 159 5.95 -5.73 -21.36
N GLU A 160 4.81 -5.63 -20.66
CA GLU A 160 4.16 -4.34 -20.38
C GLU A 160 5.11 -3.43 -19.57
N VAL A 161 5.84 -4.01 -18.61
CA VAL A 161 6.79 -3.27 -17.78
C VAL A 161 8.08 -2.97 -18.53
N LEU A 162 8.61 -3.97 -19.28
CA LEU A 162 9.83 -3.80 -20.07
C LEU A 162 9.71 -2.73 -21.13
N SER A 163 8.54 -2.58 -21.75
CA SER A 163 8.28 -1.59 -22.79
C SER A 163 8.10 -0.17 -22.27
N HIS A 164 8.00 0.02 -20.94
CA HIS A 164 7.75 1.33 -20.36
C HIS A 164 9.00 2.23 -20.43
N PRO A 165 8.93 3.48 -20.98
CA PRO A 165 10.09 4.32 -21.21
C PRO A 165 10.86 4.77 -19.95
N ASN A 166 10.21 4.73 -18.79
CA ASN A 166 10.80 5.08 -17.50
C ASN A 166 11.26 3.85 -16.69
N PHE A 167 11.28 2.66 -17.30
CA PHE A 167 11.71 1.44 -16.66
C PHE A 167 13.08 0.99 -17.16
N THR A 168 13.89 0.47 -16.24
CA THR A 168 15.18 -0.16 -16.58
C THR A 168 15.30 -1.44 -15.76
N HIS A 169 15.61 -2.55 -16.40
CA HIS A 169 15.83 -3.84 -15.75
C HIS A 169 17.30 -4.13 -15.53
N ILE A 170 17.68 -4.45 -14.30
CA ILE A 170 18.96 -5.08 -13.95
C ILE A 170 18.70 -6.54 -13.60
N ARG A 171 19.04 -7.43 -14.53
CA ARG A 171 18.83 -8.88 -14.36
C ARG A 171 19.89 -9.50 -13.44
N LYS A 172 19.82 -9.15 -12.15
CA LYS A 172 20.73 -9.59 -11.07
C LYS A 172 20.00 -9.71 -9.76
N ARG A 173 20.59 -10.44 -8.79
CA ARG A 173 20.16 -10.36 -7.39
C ARG A 173 20.58 -9.01 -6.81
N GLY A 174 19.81 -8.46 -5.89
CA GLY A 174 20.09 -7.15 -5.28
C GLY A 174 21.50 -7.01 -4.69
N ARG A 175 22.00 -8.06 -4.03
CA ARG A 175 23.36 -8.10 -3.46
C ARG A 175 24.47 -8.04 -4.53
N ASP A 176 24.19 -8.48 -5.75
CA ASP A 176 25.17 -8.55 -6.85
C ASP A 176 25.22 -7.27 -7.70
N VAL A 177 24.34 -6.29 -7.40
CA VAL A 177 24.33 -4.98 -8.07
C VAL A 177 25.39 -4.08 -7.45
N ARG A 178 26.16 -3.40 -8.32
CA ARG A 178 27.22 -2.50 -7.84
C ARG A 178 26.61 -1.31 -7.10
N ARG A 179 27.17 -0.94 -5.97
CA ARG A 179 26.64 0.16 -5.13
C ARG A 179 26.56 1.50 -5.87
N ARG A 180 27.45 1.75 -6.84
CA ARG A 180 27.39 2.94 -7.71
C ARG A 180 26.11 3.03 -8.55
N ASP A 181 25.49 1.90 -8.86
CA ASP A 181 24.26 1.85 -9.65
C ASP A 181 23.05 2.37 -8.85
N PHE A 182 23.19 2.50 -7.51
CA PHE A 182 22.21 3.10 -6.60
C PHE A 182 22.51 4.58 -6.27
N SER A 183 23.55 5.20 -6.85
CA SER A 183 23.98 6.56 -6.44
C SER A 183 22.91 7.64 -6.64
N GLU A 184 22.08 7.51 -7.67
CA GLU A 184 20.96 8.42 -7.97
C GLU A 184 19.62 7.95 -7.38
N VAL A 185 19.56 6.74 -6.81
CA VAL A 185 18.35 6.18 -6.25
C VAL A 185 17.91 6.97 -5.03
N ARG A 186 16.71 7.51 -5.10
CA ARG A 186 16.11 8.28 -4.01
C ARG A 186 15.21 7.43 -3.12
N TRP A 187 14.53 6.46 -3.70
CA TRP A 187 13.57 5.58 -3.03
C TRP A 187 13.95 4.13 -3.27
N LEU A 188 13.94 3.32 -2.21
CA LEU A 188 14.24 1.90 -2.31
C LEU A 188 13.02 1.09 -1.88
N MET A 189 12.56 0.21 -2.76
CA MET A 189 11.45 -0.69 -2.52
C MET A 189 11.92 -2.13 -2.55
N THR A 190 11.26 -2.99 -1.76
CA THR A 190 11.52 -4.44 -1.81
C THR A 190 10.26 -5.26 -1.65
N ASP A 191 10.12 -6.29 -2.47
CA ASP A 191 9.15 -7.39 -2.27
C ASP A 191 9.82 -8.72 -2.61
N ILE A 192 10.77 -9.16 -1.76
CA ILE A 192 11.55 -10.38 -1.95
C ILE A 192 10.91 -11.50 -1.16
N ASN A 193 10.78 -12.69 -1.77
CA ASN A 193 10.16 -13.85 -1.11
C ASN A 193 11.18 -14.65 -0.26
N VAL A 194 11.75 -13.99 0.75
CA VAL A 194 12.70 -14.57 1.71
C VAL A 194 12.39 -14.06 3.13
N ALA A 195 12.95 -14.72 4.15
CA ALA A 195 12.81 -14.25 5.53
C ALA A 195 13.37 -12.81 5.72
N PRO A 196 12.82 -12.03 6.66
CA PRO A 196 13.14 -10.61 6.86
C PRO A 196 14.65 -10.32 6.98
N LYS A 197 15.37 -11.20 7.66
CA LYS A 197 16.83 -11.07 7.85
C LYS A 197 17.57 -10.89 6.51
N TYR A 198 17.28 -11.73 5.51
CA TYR A 198 17.98 -11.69 4.23
C TYR A 198 17.64 -10.45 3.40
N THR A 199 16.37 -10.00 3.48
CA THR A 199 15.97 -8.74 2.88
C THR A 199 16.72 -7.58 3.52
N LEU A 200 16.76 -7.53 4.85
CA LEU A 200 17.43 -6.47 5.59
C LEU A 200 18.94 -6.48 5.42
N ASP A 201 19.59 -7.65 5.35
CA ASP A 201 21.02 -7.75 5.06
C ASP A 201 21.35 -7.08 3.71
N THR A 202 20.55 -7.39 2.66
CA THR A 202 20.73 -6.78 1.33
C THR A 202 20.49 -5.26 1.35
N VAL A 203 19.43 -4.82 2.02
CA VAL A 203 19.08 -3.40 2.13
C VAL A 203 20.13 -2.62 2.88
N GLU A 204 20.61 -3.14 4.02
CA GLU A 204 21.64 -2.51 4.85
C GLU A 204 22.91 -2.23 4.06
N GLU A 205 23.44 -3.25 3.36
CA GLU A 205 24.60 -3.11 2.51
C GLU A 205 24.47 -2.02 1.43
N ILE A 206 23.25 -1.76 0.97
CA ILE A 206 22.99 -0.70 -0.02
C ILE A 206 22.91 0.66 0.66
N VAL A 207 22.04 0.81 1.68
CA VAL A 207 21.69 2.14 2.22
C VAL A 207 22.71 2.73 3.16
N THR A 208 23.63 1.89 3.67
CA THR A 208 24.78 2.34 4.51
C THR A 208 26.02 2.66 3.71
N HIS A 209 26.05 2.35 2.41
CA HIS A 209 27.20 2.63 1.56
C HIS A 209 27.34 4.13 1.26
N ASP A 210 28.55 4.65 1.34
CA ASP A 210 28.87 6.08 1.24
C ASP A 210 28.41 6.75 -0.07
N SER A 211 28.35 6.02 -1.16
CA SER A 211 27.90 6.53 -2.46
C SER A 211 26.39 6.57 -2.62
N VAL A 212 25.60 6.03 -1.68
CA VAL A 212 24.15 5.88 -1.80
C VAL A 212 23.42 6.92 -0.94
N ARG A 213 22.41 7.55 -1.51
CA ARG A 213 21.67 8.68 -0.87
C ARG A 213 20.17 8.45 -0.79
N VAL A 214 19.75 7.19 -0.54
CA VAL A 214 18.34 6.83 -0.36
C VAL A 214 17.70 7.66 0.76
N GLN A 215 16.56 8.31 0.45
CA GLN A 215 15.80 9.17 1.36
C GLN A 215 14.74 8.42 2.14
N GLY A 216 14.20 7.35 1.55
CA GLY A 216 13.20 6.52 2.19
C GLY A 216 13.00 5.19 1.48
N MET A 217 12.29 4.30 2.18
CA MET A 217 12.10 2.92 1.76
C MET A 217 10.67 2.44 2.05
N LEU A 218 10.17 1.56 1.17
CA LEU A 218 9.03 0.67 1.46
C LEU A 218 9.52 -0.77 1.35
N LEU A 219 9.51 -1.47 2.47
CA LEU A 219 10.03 -2.83 2.54
C LEU A 219 8.88 -3.78 2.86
N THR A 220 8.58 -4.73 1.98
CA THR A 220 7.69 -5.86 2.26
C THR A 220 8.50 -6.96 2.91
N LEU A 221 8.26 -7.22 4.19
CA LEU A 221 8.97 -8.21 4.99
C LEU A 221 8.07 -9.43 5.22
N LYS A 222 8.52 -10.61 4.74
CA LYS A 222 7.77 -11.86 4.79
C LYS A 222 7.85 -12.50 6.17
N LEU A 223 6.72 -12.81 6.77
CA LEU A 223 6.65 -13.67 7.96
C LEU A 223 6.56 -15.12 7.49
N THR A 224 7.72 -15.69 7.09
CA THR A 224 7.82 -17.08 6.66
C THR A 224 7.45 -18.05 7.78
N ASP A 225 7.59 -17.62 9.01
CA ASP A 225 7.15 -18.25 10.24
C ASP A 225 6.46 -17.20 11.13
N TRP A 226 5.40 -17.58 11.86
CA TRP A 226 4.68 -16.66 12.75
C TRP A 226 5.52 -16.20 13.95
N GLU A 227 6.47 -17.00 14.42
CA GLU A 227 7.40 -16.65 15.49
C GLU A 227 8.24 -15.40 15.13
N LEU A 228 8.44 -15.13 13.83
CA LEU A 228 9.12 -13.91 13.38
C LEU A 228 8.35 -12.63 13.72
N ALA A 229 7.06 -12.73 14.03
CA ALA A 229 6.27 -11.55 14.44
C ALA A 229 6.79 -10.96 15.76
N GLU A 230 7.32 -11.77 16.67
CA GLU A 230 7.92 -11.30 17.92
C GLU A 230 9.20 -10.50 17.69
N GLN A 231 9.87 -10.71 16.55
CA GLN A 231 11.10 -10.01 16.18
C GLN A 231 10.85 -8.66 15.50
N ILE A 232 9.59 -8.31 15.16
CA ILE A 232 9.27 -7.06 14.46
C ILE A 232 9.89 -5.82 15.15
N PRO A 233 9.82 -5.65 16.47
CA PRO A 233 10.45 -4.49 17.12
C PRO A 233 11.95 -4.41 16.83
N ALA A 234 12.68 -5.52 16.95
CA ALA A 234 14.11 -5.58 16.69
C ALA A 234 14.47 -5.28 15.21
N LEU A 235 13.65 -5.79 14.26
CA LEU A 235 13.80 -5.48 12.84
C LEU A 235 13.62 -3.98 12.55
N LEU A 236 12.65 -3.33 13.21
CA LEU A 236 12.43 -1.89 13.06
C LEU A 236 13.57 -1.07 13.68
N ASP A 237 14.11 -1.50 14.83
CA ASP A 237 15.24 -0.85 15.47
C ASP A 237 16.51 -0.97 14.60
N ARG A 238 16.73 -2.11 13.96
CA ARG A 238 17.80 -2.28 12.98
C ARG A 238 17.71 -1.24 11.86
N ILE A 239 16.52 -1.05 11.28
CA ILE A 239 16.27 -0.06 10.21
C ILE A 239 16.53 1.37 10.72
N ARG A 240 16.11 1.68 11.94
CA ARG A 240 16.38 3.00 12.57
C ARG A 240 17.87 3.24 12.72
N GLY A 241 18.63 2.20 13.06
CA GLY A 241 20.10 2.25 13.20
C GLY A 241 20.82 2.67 11.92
N TRP A 242 20.22 2.50 10.73
CA TRP A 242 20.79 2.98 9.45
C TRP A 242 20.48 4.46 9.18
N GLY A 243 19.93 5.18 10.13
CA GLY A 243 19.58 6.60 10.01
C GLY A 243 18.19 6.89 9.47
N PHE A 244 17.29 5.88 9.46
CA PHE A 244 15.88 6.06 9.10
C PHE A 244 15.03 6.23 10.36
N GLY A 245 15.14 7.39 11.00
CA GLY A 245 14.48 7.68 12.28
C GLY A 245 12.95 7.65 12.25
N TYR A 246 12.35 7.85 11.08
CA TYR A 246 10.88 7.79 10.90
C TYR A 246 10.50 6.44 10.30
N THR A 247 10.43 5.42 11.15
CA THR A 247 10.09 4.04 10.75
C THR A 247 8.78 3.63 11.39
N ARG A 248 7.88 3.10 10.58
CA ARG A 248 6.61 2.52 11.00
C ARG A 248 6.29 1.30 10.17
N ALA A 249 5.55 0.36 10.75
CA ALA A 249 5.16 -0.87 10.11
C ALA A 249 3.65 -1.08 10.17
N ARG A 250 3.10 -1.79 9.20
CA ARG A 250 1.70 -2.21 9.16
C ARG A 250 1.57 -3.45 8.28
N GLN A 251 0.72 -4.38 8.69
CA GLN A 251 0.13 -5.33 7.77
C GLN A 251 -0.93 -4.59 6.96
N LEU A 252 -0.77 -4.56 5.64
CA LEU A 252 -1.69 -3.92 4.71
C LEU A 252 -2.80 -4.89 4.32
N ALA A 253 -3.92 -4.38 3.82
CA ALA A 253 -5.07 -5.21 3.46
C ALA A 253 -4.75 -6.22 2.34
N PHE A 254 -3.91 -5.83 1.37
CA PHE A 254 -3.49 -6.71 0.27
C PHE A 254 -2.30 -7.61 0.62
N ASN A 255 -1.76 -7.53 1.83
CA ASN A 255 -0.72 -8.43 2.32
C ASN A 255 -1.33 -9.75 2.79
N ARG A 256 -0.51 -10.82 2.74
CA ARG A 256 -0.85 -12.14 3.29
C ARG A 256 -0.10 -12.36 4.61
N ARG A 257 1.02 -13.08 4.54
CA ARG A 257 1.93 -13.33 5.68
C ARG A 257 3.15 -12.41 5.60
N GLU A 258 2.89 -11.12 5.47
CA GLU A 258 3.92 -10.10 5.36
C GLU A 258 3.44 -8.77 5.94
N PHE A 259 4.36 -7.91 6.26
CA PHE A 259 4.05 -6.54 6.66
C PHE A 259 4.91 -5.55 5.87
N CYS A 260 4.37 -4.36 5.68
CA CYS A 260 5.08 -3.26 5.02
C CYS A 260 5.74 -2.37 6.07
N VAL A 261 7.02 -2.04 5.85
CA VAL A 261 7.77 -1.04 6.61
C VAL A 261 7.97 0.19 5.74
N ALA A 262 7.49 1.33 6.21
CA ALA A 262 7.79 2.64 5.63
C ALA A 262 8.84 3.34 6.50
N ALA A 263 9.98 3.69 5.90
CA ALA A 263 11.10 4.29 6.59
C ALA A 263 11.60 5.54 5.86
N LEU A 264 11.84 6.65 6.60
CA LEU A 264 12.36 7.92 6.08
C LEU A 264 13.52 8.42 6.94
N ARG A 265 14.56 8.99 6.30
CA ARG A 265 15.70 9.62 7.01
C ARG A 265 15.26 10.88 7.74
N GLN A 266 14.42 11.70 7.11
CA GLN A 266 13.95 12.97 7.68
C GLN A 266 12.42 13.05 7.59
N ARG A 267 11.82 13.65 8.62
CA ARG A 267 10.39 13.99 8.57
C ARG A 267 10.20 15.10 7.54
N THR A 268 9.43 14.84 6.50
CA THR A 268 9.07 15.91 5.58
C THR A 268 8.10 16.86 6.29
N SER A 269 8.53 18.09 6.52
CA SER A 269 7.71 19.15 7.14
C SER A 269 6.55 19.61 6.24
N ARG A 270 6.55 19.25 4.97
CA ARG A 270 5.48 19.54 4.01
C ARG A 270 4.67 18.27 3.75
N ARG A 271 3.45 18.23 4.25
CA ARG A 271 2.44 17.31 3.72
C ARG A 271 2.36 17.55 2.21
N PRO A 272 2.54 16.53 1.35
CA PRO A 272 2.19 16.69 -0.06
C PRO A 272 0.74 17.15 -0.09
N LYS A 273 0.48 18.30 -0.67
CA LYS A 273 -0.88 18.66 -1.06
C LYS A 273 -1.33 17.53 -1.96
N THR A 274 -2.40 16.86 -1.59
CA THR A 274 -3.06 15.74 -2.26
C THR A 274 -2.24 15.17 -3.43
N LEU A 275 -1.81 13.92 -3.36
CA LEU A 275 -1.12 13.29 -4.48
C LEU A 275 -1.86 13.71 -5.76
N GLN A 276 -1.20 14.45 -6.64
CA GLN A 276 -1.81 14.82 -7.91
C GLN A 276 -2.27 13.52 -8.57
N LYS A 277 -3.57 13.43 -8.89
CA LYS A 277 -4.08 12.36 -9.75
C LYS A 277 -3.31 12.46 -11.06
N PHE A 278 -2.30 11.63 -11.22
CA PHE A 278 -1.58 11.56 -12.49
C PHE A 278 -2.53 10.97 -13.52
N LYS A 279 -2.71 11.68 -14.64
CA LYS A 279 -3.50 11.16 -15.75
C LYS A 279 -2.85 9.85 -16.18
N LYS A 280 -3.60 8.74 -16.12
CA LYS A 280 -3.22 7.48 -16.75
C LYS A 280 -2.71 7.77 -18.15
N HIS A 281 -1.54 7.28 -18.50
CA HIS A 281 -1.23 7.09 -19.91
C HIS A 281 -2.33 6.18 -20.47
N ARG A 282 -3.12 6.69 -21.43
CA ARG A 282 -4.12 5.87 -22.13
C ARG A 282 -3.38 4.66 -22.68
N ARG A 283 -3.73 3.47 -22.19
CA ARG A 283 -3.29 2.22 -22.80
C ARG A 283 -3.62 2.32 -24.30
N PRO A 284 -2.71 1.97 -25.22
CA PRO A 284 -3.09 1.78 -26.60
C PRO A 284 -4.19 0.71 -26.60
N THR A 285 -5.37 1.05 -27.08
CA THR A 285 -6.45 0.11 -27.36
C THR A 285 -5.85 -0.96 -28.26
N ARG A 286 -5.81 -2.22 -27.81
CA ARG A 286 -5.60 -3.34 -28.72
C ARG A 286 -6.66 -3.17 -29.82
N LEU A 287 -6.21 -2.91 -31.04
CA LEU A 287 -7.02 -3.09 -32.21
C LEU A 287 -7.26 -4.60 -32.34
N ASP A 288 -8.37 -5.08 -31.77
CA ASP A 288 -8.95 -6.36 -32.16
C ASP A 288 -9.44 -6.16 -33.60
N GLY A 289 -8.80 -6.82 -34.53
CA GLY A 289 -9.23 -6.72 -35.92
C GLY A 289 -8.32 -7.39 -36.91
N ILE A 290 -8.76 -8.55 -37.30
CA ILE A 290 -8.61 -9.37 -38.50
C ILE A 290 -7.70 -10.56 -38.31
#